data_4df3ed665d3844431d5216c6a703d2d9
#
_entry.id   4df3ed665d3844431d5216c6a703d2d9
#
_cell.length_a   1.000
_cell.length_b   1.000
_cell.length_c   1.000
_cell.angle_alpha   90.00
_cell.angle_beta   90.00
_cell.angle_gamma   90.00
#
_symmetry.space_group_name_H-M   'P 1'
#
loop_
_entity.id
_entity.type
_entity.pdbx_description
1 polymer ?
#
loop_
_entity_poly.entity_id
_entity_poly.type
_entity_poly.pdbx_seq_one_letter_code
_entity_poly.pdbx_strand_id
1 'polypeptide(L)'
;MTITRPDITASVPLLEPPGWALAERALFDLLDHAWRHFARDFTGPDGRLTYRDTLTSRDGADDFYEVFFNWPQLYLLGGADDLLAEAGRHWEGVTAQLTELGMLAGEYERGYDWFHQGESLLLLYFLTMADPARWAGRAVRFAELYVDPAHGNYDPVRRIIRRPHNGSDPD
;
A
#
# COMPACT_ATOMS: atom_id res chain seq x y z
N MET A 1 2.40 13.89 13.65
CA MET A 1 2.09 13.28 14.97
C MET A 1 2.54 11.83 14.87
N THR A 2 3.68 11.50 15.47
CA THR A 2 4.18 10.13 15.46
C THR A 2 3.26 9.30 16.33
N ILE A 3 2.63 8.27 15.79
CA ILE A 3 1.86 7.32 16.60
C ILE A 3 2.88 6.48 17.35
N THR A 4 3.07 6.78 18.62
CA THR A 4 3.81 5.88 19.50
C THR A 4 2.92 4.68 19.81
N ARG A 5 3.46 3.48 19.61
CA ARG A 5 2.76 2.25 20.05
C ARG A 5 2.44 2.39 21.55
N PRO A 6 1.21 2.06 21.97
CA PRO A 6 0.88 2.10 23.38
C PRO A 6 1.65 1.00 24.13
N ASP A 7 2.29 1.39 25.23
CA ASP A 7 2.83 0.42 26.15
C ASP A 7 1.68 -0.29 26.87
N ILE A 8 1.55 -1.59 26.65
CA ILE A 8 0.55 -2.42 27.32
C ILE A 8 1.20 -3.03 28.57
N THR A 9 0.76 -2.57 29.73
CA THR A 9 1.21 -3.12 31.01
C THR A 9 0.16 -4.08 31.54
N ALA A 10 0.52 -5.37 31.70
CA ALA A 10 -0.33 -6.34 32.36
C ALA A 10 -0.21 -6.20 33.89
N SER A 11 -1.34 -6.05 34.56
CA SER A 11 -1.42 -5.94 36.02
C SER A 11 -1.66 -7.31 36.72
N VAL A 12 -1.74 -8.38 35.94
CA VAL A 12 -1.95 -9.74 36.44
C VAL A 12 -0.71 -10.59 36.14
N PRO A 13 -0.39 -11.59 36.96
CA PRO A 13 0.68 -12.52 36.65
C PRO A 13 0.41 -13.17 35.29
N LEU A 14 1.33 -13.03 34.35
CA LEU A 14 1.27 -13.78 33.11
C LEU A 14 1.53 -15.26 33.47
N LEU A 15 0.51 -16.06 33.33
CA LEU A 15 0.66 -17.50 33.24
C LEU A 15 1.42 -17.82 31.94
N GLU A 16 1.87 -19.05 31.79
CA GLU A 16 2.52 -19.52 30.57
C GLU A 16 1.71 -19.09 29.34
N PRO A 17 2.33 -18.42 28.33
CA PRO A 17 1.59 -17.97 27.16
C PRO A 17 0.96 -19.15 26.44
N PRO A 18 -0.26 -19.00 25.91
CA PRO A 18 -0.89 -20.08 25.16
C PRO A 18 -0.08 -20.37 23.89
N GLY A 19 -0.07 -21.64 23.46
CA GLY A 19 0.75 -22.09 22.32
C GLY A 19 0.52 -21.30 21.03
N TRP A 20 -0.72 -20.84 20.79
CA TRP A 20 -1.01 -19.98 19.62
C TRP A 20 -0.29 -18.62 19.67
N ALA A 21 -0.14 -18.02 20.86
CA ALA A 21 0.56 -16.73 21.00
C ALA A 21 2.07 -16.87 20.75
N LEU A 22 2.65 -18.02 21.15
CA LEU A 22 4.05 -18.33 20.81
C LEU A 22 4.23 -18.56 19.32
N ALA A 23 3.29 -19.25 18.66
CA ALA A 23 3.31 -19.48 17.23
C ALA A 23 3.13 -18.18 16.44
N GLU A 24 2.24 -17.29 16.87
CA GLU A 24 2.07 -15.95 16.28
C GLU A 24 3.34 -15.13 16.38
N ARG A 25 4.00 -15.14 17.52
CA ARG A 25 5.28 -14.42 17.70
C ARG A 25 6.38 -14.97 16.79
N ALA A 26 6.49 -16.28 16.69
CA ALA A 26 7.43 -16.92 15.77
C ALA A 26 7.12 -16.57 14.30
N LEU A 27 5.84 -16.43 13.96
CA LEU A 27 5.41 -15.98 12.62
C LEU A 27 5.86 -14.54 12.34
N PHE A 28 5.71 -13.61 13.30
CA PHE A 28 6.22 -12.25 13.13
C PHE A 28 7.73 -12.22 12.90
N ASP A 29 8.49 -12.96 13.69
CA ASP A 29 9.93 -13.07 13.50
C ASP A 29 10.29 -13.61 12.10
N LEU A 30 9.55 -14.60 11.62
CA LEU A 30 9.73 -15.14 10.26
C LEU A 30 9.38 -14.11 9.18
N LEU A 31 8.27 -13.39 9.32
CA LEU A 31 7.85 -12.35 8.37
C LEU A 31 8.86 -11.18 8.35
N ASP A 32 9.40 -10.80 9.51
CA ASP A 32 10.43 -9.76 9.60
C ASP A 32 11.74 -10.17 8.90
N HIS A 33 12.06 -11.44 8.89
CA HIS A 33 13.17 -11.94 8.07
C HIS A 33 12.81 -11.95 6.58
N ALA A 34 11.62 -12.40 6.24
CA ALA A 34 11.19 -12.57 4.85
C ALA A 34 11.15 -11.23 4.10
N TRP A 35 10.54 -10.18 4.66
CA TRP A 35 10.47 -8.89 3.98
C TRP A 35 11.87 -8.25 3.79
N ARG A 36 12.81 -8.43 4.74
CA ARG A 36 14.19 -7.94 4.57
C ARG A 36 14.94 -8.66 3.45
N HIS A 37 14.71 -9.96 3.33
CA HIS A 37 15.24 -10.74 2.20
C HIS A 37 14.68 -10.22 0.88
N PHE A 38 13.36 -10.04 0.81
CA PHE A 38 12.71 -9.50 -0.38
C PHE A 38 13.27 -8.11 -0.74
N ALA A 39 13.30 -7.18 0.22
CA ALA A 39 13.80 -5.83 0.00
C ALA A 39 15.25 -5.83 -0.51
N ARG A 40 16.12 -6.67 0.05
CA ARG A 40 17.51 -6.77 -0.37
C ARG A 40 17.69 -7.36 -1.77
N ASP A 41 16.94 -8.40 -2.09
CA ASP A 41 17.19 -9.23 -3.27
C ASP A 41 16.40 -8.76 -4.50
N PHE A 42 15.27 -8.11 -4.30
CA PHE A 42 14.32 -7.78 -5.37
C PHE A 42 13.99 -6.29 -5.51
N THR A 43 14.62 -5.43 -4.71
CA THR A 43 14.37 -3.99 -4.81
C THR A 43 15.64 -3.17 -4.88
N GLY A 44 15.56 -2.02 -5.56
CA GLY A 44 16.65 -1.04 -5.59
C GLY A 44 16.68 -0.15 -4.35
N PRO A 45 17.75 0.63 -4.16
CA PRO A 45 17.88 1.55 -3.04
C PRO A 45 16.80 2.65 -3.03
N ASP A 46 16.19 2.91 -4.16
CA ASP A 46 15.09 3.85 -4.34
C ASP A 46 13.70 3.22 -4.14
N GLY A 47 13.63 1.93 -3.80
CA GLY A 47 12.39 1.21 -3.54
C GLY A 47 11.72 0.60 -4.76
N ARG A 48 12.29 0.75 -5.95
CA ARG A 48 11.78 0.14 -7.20
C ARG A 48 12.00 -1.35 -7.22
N LEU A 49 11.12 -2.09 -7.90
CA LEU A 49 11.30 -3.51 -8.14
C LEU A 49 12.36 -3.73 -9.23
N THR A 50 13.39 -4.55 -8.94
CA THR A 50 14.51 -4.79 -9.86
C THR A 50 14.22 -5.82 -10.94
N TYR A 51 13.18 -6.63 -10.75
CA TYR A 51 12.78 -7.69 -11.69
C TYR A 51 11.61 -7.30 -12.60
N ARG A 52 11.09 -6.06 -12.47
CA ARG A 52 9.97 -5.53 -13.26
C ARG A 52 10.43 -4.29 -14.02
N ASP A 53 10.82 -4.48 -15.26
CA ASP A 53 11.22 -3.42 -16.18
C ASP A 53 10.15 -3.12 -17.24
N THR A 54 9.17 -3.99 -17.37
CA THR A 54 8.07 -3.88 -18.32
C THR A 54 6.76 -4.31 -17.71
N LEU A 55 5.66 -3.77 -18.23
CA LEU A 55 4.31 -4.19 -17.88
C LEU A 55 3.87 -5.32 -18.78
N THR A 56 3.94 -6.53 -18.29
CA THR A 56 3.50 -7.72 -18.99
C THR A 56 2.21 -8.32 -18.44
N SER A 57 1.78 -7.84 -17.27
CA SER A 57 0.58 -8.31 -16.60
C SER A 57 -0.68 -7.59 -17.10
N ARG A 58 -1.80 -8.32 -17.12
CA ARG A 58 -3.13 -7.74 -17.37
C ARG A 58 -3.72 -7.08 -16.12
N ASP A 59 -3.15 -7.41 -14.97
CA ASP A 59 -3.66 -6.97 -13.68
C ASP A 59 -3.15 -5.59 -13.28
N GLY A 60 -2.35 -4.95 -14.15
CA GLY A 60 -2.00 -3.55 -14.03
C GLY A 60 -1.03 -3.21 -12.89
N ALA A 61 -1.32 -2.13 -12.19
CA ALA A 61 -0.44 -1.59 -11.17
C ALA A 61 -0.42 -2.38 -9.85
N ASP A 62 -1.46 -3.15 -9.56
CA ASP A 62 -1.58 -3.91 -8.32
C ASP A 62 -0.49 -4.95 -8.15
N ASP A 63 -0.12 -5.69 -9.22
CA ASP A 63 0.99 -6.66 -9.23
C ASP A 63 2.30 -6.10 -8.62
N PHE A 64 2.52 -4.80 -8.76
CA PHE A 64 3.70 -4.13 -8.23
C PHE A 64 3.56 -3.81 -6.74
N TYR A 65 2.35 -3.51 -6.28
CA TYR A 65 2.08 -3.15 -4.89
C TYR A 65 1.75 -4.36 -4.02
N GLU A 66 1.19 -5.43 -4.56
CA GLU A 66 0.76 -6.62 -3.83
C GLU A 66 1.88 -7.25 -3.01
N VAL A 67 3.12 -7.19 -3.50
CA VAL A 67 4.28 -7.79 -2.83
C VAL A 67 4.54 -7.21 -1.45
N PHE A 68 4.11 -5.97 -1.18
CA PHE A 68 4.40 -5.26 0.08
C PHE A 68 3.22 -4.45 0.63
N PHE A 69 2.03 -4.56 0.06
CA PHE A 69 0.89 -3.76 0.54
C PHE A 69 0.49 -4.07 1.99
N ASN A 70 0.79 -5.26 2.49
CA ASN A 70 0.53 -5.67 3.86
C ASN A 70 1.62 -5.25 4.87
N TRP A 71 2.74 -4.71 4.43
CA TRP A 71 3.85 -4.37 5.33
C TRP A 71 3.48 -3.33 6.40
N PRO A 72 2.76 -2.23 6.10
CA PRO A 72 2.32 -1.32 7.16
C PRO A 72 1.34 -1.97 8.12
N GLN A 73 0.54 -2.92 7.67
CA GLN A 73 -0.36 -3.68 8.54
C GLN A 73 0.44 -4.59 9.49
N LEU A 74 1.46 -5.28 9.00
CA LEU A 74 2.35 -6.08 9.84
C LEU A 74 3.04 -5.21 10.89
N TYR A 75 3.50 -4.00 10.52
CA TYR A 75 4.02 -3.03 11.46
C TYR A 75 3.01 -2.67 12.56
N LEU A 76 1.76 -2.39 12.19
CA LEU A 76 0.70 -2.04 13.16
C LEU A 76 0.38 -3.20 14.12
N LEU A 77 0.54 -4.43 13.67
CA LEU A 77 0.34 -5.63 14.47
C LEU A 77 1.54 -6.00 15.38
N GLY A 78 2.64 -5.29 15.25
CA GLY A 78 3.82 -5.51 16.10
C GLY A 78 5.06 -6.08 15.38
N GLY A 79 5.09 -6.04 14.05
CA GLY A 79 6.28 -6.30 13.25
C GLY A 79 7.38 -5.26 13.48
N ALA A 80 8.51 -5.40 12.79
CA ALA A 80 9.72 -4.60 12.99
C ALA A 80 9.48 -3.09 12.87
N ASP A 81 10.22 -2.30 13.66
CA ASP A 81 10.08 -0.84 13.73
C ASP A 81 10.47 -0.13 12.42
N ASP A 82 11.39 -0.70 11.65
CA ASP A 82 11.87 -0.18 10.37
C ASP A 82 10.94 -0.50 9.19
N LEU A 83 9.99 -1.42 9.36
CA LEU A 83 9.11 -1.89 8.30
C LEU A 83 8.22 -0.79 7.71
N LEU A 84 7.73 0.14 8.53
CA LEU A 84 6.90 1.24 8.05
C LEU A 84 7.67 2.21 7.13
N ALA A 85 8.91 2.51 7.49
CA ALA A 85 9.76 3.37 6.67
C ALA A 85 10.08 2.69 5.33
N GLU A 86 10.31 1.38 5.36
CA GLU A 86 10.59 0.58 4.18
C GLU A 86 9.37 0.48 3.26
N ALA A 87 8.17 0.22 3.79
CA ALA A 87 6.93 0.23 3.04
C ALA A 87 6.69 1.58 2.34
N GLY A 88 6.95 2.69 3.03
CA GLY A 88 6.86 4.02 2.45
C GLY A 88 7.88 4.26 1.33
N ARG A 89 9.10 3.73 1.46
CA ARG A 89 10.13 3.80 0.42
C ARG A 89 9.70 3.04 -0.84
N HIS A 90 9.11 1.87 -0.68
CA HIS A 90 8.59 1.09 -1.80
C HIS A 90 7.39 1.75 -2.46
N TRP A 91 6.49 2.32 -1.68
CA TRP A 91 5.39 3.11 -2.24
C TRP A 91 5.91 4.19 -3.19
N GLU A 92 6.88 5.00 -2.76
CA GLU A 92 7.46 6.06 -3.58
C GLU A 92 8.18 5.49 -4.82
N GLY A 93 9.01 4.48 -4.64
CA GLY A 93 9.80 3.87 -5.71
C GLY A 93 8.94 3.21 -6.77
N VAL A 94 7.98 2.40 -6.37
CA VAL A 94 7.07 1.70 -7.29
C VAL A 94 6.12 2.68 -7.98
N THR A 95 5.59 3.68 -7.26
CA THR A 95 4.75 4.73 -7.87
C THR A 95 5.52 5.48 -8.97
N ALA A 96 6.78 5.82 -8.71
CA ALA A 96 7.64 6.44 -9.72
C ALA A 96 7.90 5.50 -10.91
N GLN A 97 8.20 4.23 -10.64
CA GLN A 97 8.43 3.21 -11.67
C GLN A 97 7.22 3.02 -12.58
N LEU A 98 6.03 2.88 -12.02
CA LEU A 98 4.77 2.74 -12.77
C LEU A 98 4.41 4.02 -13.53
N THR A 99 4.74 5.18 -12.99
CA THR A 99 4.55 6.47 -13.68
C THR A 99 5.45 6.56 -14.92
N GLU A 100 6.70 6.15 -14.83
CA GLU A 100 7.64 6.09 -15.96
C GLU A 100 7.20 5.07 -17.03
N LEU A 101 6.62 3.96 -16.60
CA LEU A 101 6.02 2.97 -17.51
C LEU A 101 4.70 3.44 -18.14
N GLY A 102 4.18 4.60 -17.73
CA GLY A 102 2.95 5.18 -18.27
C GLY A 102 1.66 4.59 -17.70
N MET A 103 1.76 3.77 -16.64
CA MET A 103 0.60 3.15 -16.00
C MET A 103 -0.09 4.08 -15.02
N LEU A 104 0.68 4.90 -14.34
CA LEU A 104 0.16 5.87 -13.39
C LEU A 104 0.32 7.31 -13.92
N ALA A 105 -0.56 8.18 -13.45
CA ALA A 105 -0.39 9.63 -13.48
C ALA A 105 -0.24 10.10 -12.02
N GLY A 106 1.00 10.02 -11.50
CA GLY A 106 1.22 10.13 -10.07
C GLY A 106 0.72 8.86 -9.34
N GLU A 107 -0.31 8.97 -8.54
CA GLU A 107 -0.87 7.85 -7.76
C GLU A 107 -2.13 7.26 -8.40
N TYR A 108 -2.45 7.70 -9.60
CA TYR A 108 -3.69 7.36 -10.28
C TYR A 108 -3.43 6.48 -11.50
N GLU A 109 -4.03 5.32 -11.52
CA GLU A 109 -3.92 4.39 -12.63
C GLU A 109 -4.64 4.94 -13.87
N ARG A 110 -3.96 4.86 -15.02
CA ARG A 110 -4.53 5.24 -16.31
C ARG A 110 -5.21 4.09 -17.03
N GLY A 111 -5.06 2.89 -16.49
CA GLY A 111 -5.63 1.70 -17.06
C GLY A 111 -7.15 1.64 -16.95
N TYR A 112 -7.70 0.61 -17.55
CA TYR A 112 -9.13 0.30 -17.53
C TYR A 112 -9.50 -0.70 -16.44
N ASP A 113 -8.53 -1.22 -15.71
CA ASP A 113 -8.74 -2.19 -14.64
C ASP A 113 -8.93 -1.49 -13.30
N TRP A 114 -10.07 -0.83 -13.16
CA TRP A 114 -10.41 -0.11 -11.94
C TRP A 114 -10.66 -1.02 -10.73
N PHE A 115 -10.89 -2.31 -10.97
CA PHE A 115 -11.07 -3.28 -9.90
C PHE A 115 -9.76 -3.47 -9.13
N HIS A 116 -8.68 -3.80 -9.83
CA HIS A 116 -7.37 -3.96 -9.24
C HIS A 116 -6.76 -2.62 -8.78
N GLN A 117 -7.19 -1.51 -9.35
CA GLN A 117 -6.80 -0.19 -8.86
C GLN A 117 -7.14 0.00 -7.37
N GLY A 118 -8.29 -0.50 -6.93
CA GLY A 118 -8.68 -0.48 -5.52
C GLY A 118 -7.70 -1.27 -4.64
N GLU A 119 -7.24 -2.40 -5.12
CA GLU A 119 -6.25 -3.25 -4.44
C GLU A 119 -4.89 -2.58 -4.37
N SER A 120 -4.43 -1.98 -5.45
CA SER A 120 -3.14 -1.29 -5.50
C SER A 120 -3.03 -0.13 -4.51
N LEU A 121 -4.16 0.41 -4.05
CA LEU A 121 -4.21 1.49 -3.07
C LEU A 121 -4.27 1.02 -1.62
N LEU A 122 -4.43 -0.27 -1.37
CA LEU A 122 -4.42 -0.80 -0.01
C LEU A 122 -3.14 -0.41 0.73
N LEU A 123 -2.00 -0.39 0.04
CA LEU A 123 -0.74 0.06 0.61
C LEU A 123 -0.82 1.51 1.10
N LEU A 124 -1.37 2.45 0.29
CA LEU A 124 -1.54 3.85 0.69
C LEU A 124 -2.48 3.98 1.88
N TYR A 125 -3.54 3.21 1.94
CA TYR A 125 -4.46 3.23 3.06
C TYR A 125 -3.82 2.70 4.34
N PHE A 126 -3.08 1.61 4.29
CA PHE A 126 -2.35 1.08 5.44
C PHE A 126 -1.22 2.02 5.89
N LEU A 127 -0.50 2.64 4.96
CA LEU A 127 0.46 3.71 5.28
C LEU A 127 -0.22 4.88 5.99
N THR A 128 -1.41 5.27 5.50
CA THR A 128 -2.20 6.36 6.11
C THR A 128 -2.68 5.99 7.52
N MET A 129 -3.08 4.76 7.74
CA MET A 129 -3.47 4.28 9.07
C MET A 129 -2.27 4.28 10.04
N ALA A 130 -1.10 3.91 9.56
CA ALA A 130 0.12 3.83 10.38
C ALA A 130 0.76 5.20 10.63
N ASP A 131 0.76 6.11 9.65
CA ASP A 131 1.31 7.47 9.76
C ASP A 131 0.43 8.48 9.01
N PRO A 132 -0.71 8.88 9.61
CA PRO A 132 -1.62 9.84 8.98
C PRO A 132 -1.01 11.23 8.79
N ALA A 133 -0.02 11.61 9.60
CA ALA A 133 0.65 12.90 9.47
C ALA A 133 1.38 13.02 8.12
N ARG A 134 1.96 11.93 7.66
CA ARG A 134 2.66 11.85 6.38
C ARG A 134 1.73 11.60 5.20
N TRP A 135 0.78 10.68 5.33
CA TRP A 135 0.09 10.10 4.20
C TRP A 135 -1.37 10.56 3.98
N ALA A 136 -2.03 11.12 5.03
CA ALA A 136 -3.46 11.47 4.90
C ALA A 136 -3.74 12.47 3.77
N GLY A 137 -2.86 13.45 3.56
CA GLY A 137 -3.02 14.42 2.47
C GLY A 137 -3.01 13.77 1.07
N ARG A 138 -2.23 12.69 0.88
CA ARG A 138 -2.21 11.94 -0.38
C ARG A 138 -3.48 11.11 -0.55
N ALA A 139 -3.90 10.43 0.51
CA ALA A 139 -5.14 9.65 0.51
C ALA A 139 -6.38 10.52 0.22
N VAL A 140 -6.43 11.74 0.76
CA VAL A 140 -7.49 12.70 0.48
C VAL A 140 -7.47 13.12 -1.00
N ARG A 141 -6.32 13.52 -1.54
CA ARG A 141 -6.21 13.89 -2.96
C ARG A 141 -6.61 12.74 -3.88
N PHE A 142 -6.28 11.53 -3.49
CA PHE A 142 -6.72 10.36 -4.24
C PHE A 142 -8.23 10.17 -4.20
N ALA A 143 -8.85 10.31 -3.02
CA ALA A 143 -10.30 10.24 -2.88
C ALA A 143 -11.00 11.36 -3.70
N GLU A 144 -10.41 12.54 -3.79
CA GLU A 144 -10.93 13.65 -4.59
C GLU A 144 -11.01 13.32 -6.08
N LEU A 145 -10.11 12.49 -6.63
CA LEU A 145 -10.19 12.03 -8.01
C LEU A 145 -11.50 11.30 -8.32
N TYR A 146 -12.08 10.63 -7.33
CA TYR A 146 -13.34 9.91 -7.50
C TYR A 146 -14.59 10.76 -7.27
N VAL A 147 -14.51 11.75 -6.39
CA VAL A 147 -15.70 12.50 -5.95
C VAL A 147 -15.76 13.91 -6.53
N ASP A 148 -14.67 14.47 -7.01
CA ASP A 148 -14.67 15.79 -7.65
C ASP A 148 -15.16 15.68 -9.10
N PRO A 149 -16.27 16.33 -9.46
CA PRO A 149 -16.79 16.34 -10.83
C PRO A 149 -15.79 16.86 -11.87
N ALA A 150 -14.81 17.68 -11.47
CA ALA A 150 -13.79 18.23 -12.35
C ALA A 150 -12.87 17.14 -12.95
N HIS A 151 -12.72 16.01 -12.24
CA HIS A 151 -11.93 14.87 -12.71
C HIS A 151 -12.72 13.89 -13.60
N GLY A 152 -14.04 14.11 -13.76
CA GLY A 152 -14.87 13.31 -14.67
C GLY A 152 -15.30 11.94 -14.13
N ASN A 153 -14.79 11.52 -12.97
CA ASN A 153 -15.16 10.23 -12.38
C ASN A 153 -16.48 10.25 -11.63
N TYR A 154 -16.95 11.40 -11.21
CA TYR A 154 -18.21 11.56 -10.50
C TYR A 154 -19.27 12.24 -11.37
N ASP A 155 -20.44 11.60 -11.47
CA ASP A 155 -21.62 12.18 -12.11
C ASP A 155 -22.53 12.80 -11.05
N PRO A 156 -22.56 14.15 -10.92
CA PRO A 156 -23.34 14.82 -9.89
C PRO A 156 -24.86 14.77 -10.13
N VAL A 157 -25.29 14.51 -11.36
CA VAL A 157 -26.71 14.38 -11.73
C VAL A 157 -27.25 13.04 -11.30
N ARG A 158 -26.52 11.97 -11.66
CA ARG A 158 -26.89 10.61 -11.31
C ARG A 158 -26.42 10.19 -9.92
N ARG A 159 -25.48 10.93 -9.33
CA ARG A 159 -24.84 10.65 -8.04
C ARG A 159 -24.14 9.29 -8.01
N ILE A 160 -23.41 8.99 -9.07
CA ILE A 160 -22.64 7.75 -9.21
C ILE A 160 -21.17 8.07 -9.46
N ILE A 161 -20.29 7.21 -8.99
CA ILE A 161 -18.88 7.19 -9.36
C ILE A 161 -18.77 6.36 -10.63
N ARG A 162 -18.23 6.95 -11.69
CA ARG A 162 -17.96 6.25 -12.94
C ARG A 162 -16.62 5.51 -12.83
N ARG A 163 -16.47 4.50 -13.64
CA ARG A 163 -15.16 3.89 -13.89
C ARG A 163 -14.19 4.97 -14.37
N PRO A 164 -12.94 4.99 -13.85
CA PRO A 164 -11.91 5.86 -14.39
C PRO A 164 -11.76 5.67 -15.89
N HIS A 165 -11.87 6.76 -16.63
CA HIS A 165 -11.84 6.71 -18.09
C HIS A 165 -10.45 7.12 -18.57
N ASN A 166 -9.79 6.27 -19.33
CA ASN A 166 -8.46 6.52 -19.90
C ASN A 166 -8.50 7.07 -21.34
N GLY A 167 -9.66 7.50 -21.81
CA GLY A 167 -9.84 8.07 -23.16
C GLY A 167 -9.85 7.07 -24.30
N SER A 168 -9.65 5.77 -24.03
CA SER A 168 -9.64 4.69 -25.02
C SER A 168 -10.81 3.71 -24.88
N ASP A 169 -11.64 3.89 -23.87
CA ASP A 169 -12.81 3.05 -23.64
C ASP A 169 -13.98 3.61 -24.49
N PRO A 170 -14.55 2.85 -25.42
CA PRO A 170 -15.75 3.30 -26.10
C PRO A 170 -16.90 3.40 -25.09
N ASP A 171 -17.69 4.45 -25.17
CA ASP A 171 -18.89 4.72 -24.36
C ASP A 171 -19.90 3.55 -24.35
#